data_6b3bbd086d36b93b124dac0b2b23cc7c
#
_entry.id   6b3bbd086d36b93b124dac0b2b23cc7c
#
_cell.length_a   1.000
_cell.length_b   1.000
_cell.length_c   1.000
_cell.angle_alpha   90.00
_cell.angle_beta   90.00
_cell.angle_gamma   90.00
#
_symmetry.space_group_name_H-M   'P 1'
#
loop_
_entity.id
_entity.type
_entity.pdbx_description
1 polymer ?
#
loop_
_entity_poly.entity_id
_entity_poly.type
_entity_poly.pdbx_seq_one_letter_code
_entity_poly.pdbx_strand_id
1 'polypeptide(L)'
;MSSGALGAIKKAYAAGAQGTGRLLGRVGILDDDPPPREHRIRHWAFSLTKAHDSIGISKLDVPWWTYKAIDEVEAWLAPRNDVRVFEWGSGASTIWLAKRAAEVRSVEHHAGFGRMIQEQLVGTPHAELDIVEPEPSDAPKIGSAKEGHGGLDFTRYVFHIDEVGGMFDLIVVDGRAREACLTAALPHLKPDGIIVFDNTMRRRYQRAIKAAPVVERAFRGMTPTLPYPVQTSIITLR
;
A
#
# COMPACT_ATOMS: atom_id res chain seq x y z
N MET A 1 23.54 -4.63 11.80
CA MET A 1 23.62 -3.38 11.03
C MET A 1 22.64 -2.41 11.64
N SER A 2 23.08 -1.19 12.02
CA SER A 2 22.21 -0.20 12.62
C SER A 2 21.14 0.25 11.62
N SER A 3 19.93 0.53 12.11
CA SER A 3 18.75 0.97 11.34
C SER A 3 19.06 2.20 10.45
N GLY A 4 19.92 3.11 10.90
CA GLY A 4 20.37 4.27 10.15
C GLY A 4 21.17 3.95 8.89
N ALA A 5 22.01 2.89 8.92
CA ALA A 5 22.80 2.47 7.76
C ALA A 5 21.88 1.89 6.65
N LEU A 6 20.84 1.15 7.02
CA LEU A 6 19.87 0.62 6.07
C LEU A 6 19.03 1.74 5.41
N GLY A 7 18.70 2.79 6.16
CA GLY A 7 18.02 3.98 5.66
C GLY A 7 18.88 4.77 4.67
N ALA A 8 20.17 4.94 4.96
CA ALA A 8 21.11 5.61 4.07
C ALA A 8 21.33 4.82 2.76
N ILE A 9 21.44 3.49 2.84
CA ILE A 9 21.56 2.61 1.66
C ILE A 9 20.31 2.71 0.77
N LYS A 10 19.12 2.74 1.37
CA LYS A 10 17.86 2.90 0.61
C LYS A 10 17.78 4.25 -0.11
N LYS A 11 18.17 5.34 0.57
CA LYS A 11 18.21 6.69 -0.05
C LYS A 11 19.25 6.78 -1.18
N ALA A 12 20.44 6.23 -0.99
CA ALA A 12 21.48 6.19 -2.01
C ALA A 12 21.05 5.34 -3.22
N TYR A 13 20.41 4.19 -2.99
CA TYR A 13 19.83 3.36 -4.05
C TYR A 13 18.77 4.11 -4.85
N ALA A 14 17.82 4.77 -4.19
CA ALA A 14 16.78 5.54 -4.85
C ALA A 14 17.35 6.68 -5.71
N ALA A 15 18.32 7.44 -5.18
CA ALA A 15 18.97 8.51 -5.92
C ALA A 15 19.75 7.98 -7.14
N GLY A 16 20.46 6.86 -6.97
CA GLY A 16 21.19 6.19 -8.06
C GLY A 16 20.23 5.66 -9.15
N ALA A 17 19.15 5.00 -8.77
CA ALA A 17 18.16 4.45 -9.70
C ALA A 17 17.46 5.56 -10.51
N GLN A 18 17.09 6.67 -9.87
CA GLN A 18 16.50 7.84 -10.54
C GLN A 18 17.49 8.53 -11.48
N GLY A 19 18.77 8.65 -11.06
CA GLY A 19 19.83 9.20 -11.89
C GLY A 19 20.08 8.38 -13.16
N THR A 20 20.17 7.07 -13.02
CA THR A 20 20.35 6.12 -14.12
C THR A 20 19.13 6.13 -15.06
N GLY A 21 17.91 6.15 -14.53
CA GLY A 21 16.69 6.22 -15.33
C GLY A 21 16.60 7.49 -16.17
N ARG A 22 16.96 8.65 -15.60
CA ARG A 22 17.04 9.92 -16.34
C ARG A 22 18.11 9.91 -17.42
N LEU A 23 19.25 9.30 -17.17
CA LEU A 23 20.32 9.18 -18.15
C LEU A 23 19.93 8.26 -19.31
N LEU A 24 19.35 7.10 -19.01
CA LEU A 24 18.90 6.13 -20.01
C LEU A 24 17.71 6.65 -20.86
N GLY A 25 16.83 7.45 -20.28
CA GLY A 25 15.76 8.15 -21.01
C GLY A 25 16.33 9.21 -21.96
N ARG A 26 17.35 9.98 -21.53
CA ARG A 26 18.00 11.00 -22.38
C ARG A 26 18.74 10.42 -23.59
N VAL A 27 19.23 9.20 -23.51
CA VAL A 27 19.90 8.49 -24.62
C VAL A 27 18.96 7.59 -25.43
N GLY A 28 17.63 7.67 -25.19
CA GLY A 28 16.63 6.94 -25.98
C GLY A 28 16.63 5.42 -25.79
N ILE A 29 17.24 4.92 -24.70
CA ILE A 29 17.33 3.48 -24.40
C ILE A 29 16.10 3.00 -23.60
N LEU A 30 15.43 3.91 -22.89
CA LEU A 30 14.17 3.65 -22.19
C LEU A 30 13.05 4.41 -22.88
N ASP A 31 12.03 3.70 -23.31
CA ASP A 31 10.78 4.31 -23.76
C ASP A 31 10.18 5.13 -22.60
N ASP A 32 9.48 6.23 -22.92
CA ASP A 32 8.80 7.06 -21.92
C ASP A 32 7.61 6.33 -21.28
N ASP A 33 7.06 5.34 -21.99
CA ASP A 33 5.95 4.52 -21.53
C ASP A 33 6.43 3.20 -20.88
N PRO A 34 5.78 2.77 -19.78
CA PRO A 34 6.10 1.52 -19.11
C PRO A 34 5.81 0.33 -20.05
N PRO A 35 6.69 -0.69 -20.07
CA PRO A 35 6.37 -1.95 -20.74
C PRO A 35 5.07 -2.57 -20.18
N PRO A 36 4.30 -3.31 -20.99
CA PRO A 36 3.11 -4.03 -20.48
C PRO A 36 3.44 -4.91 -19.27
N ARG A 37 2.52 -4.96 -18.30
CA ARG A 37 2.71 -5.69 -17.02
C ARG A 37 2.93 -7.20 -17.22
N GLU A 38 2.42 -7.77 -18.32
CA GLU A 38 2.63 -9.16 -18.73
C GLU A 38 4.11 -9.47 -18.91
N HIS A 39 4.90 -8.50 -19.37
CA HIS A 39 6.35 -8.59 -19.46
C HIS A 39 7.02 -8.30 -18.14
N ARG A 40 6.73 -9.09 -17.09
CA ARG A 40 7.09 -8.92 -15.68
C ARG A 40 8.47 -8.37 -15.42
N ILE A 41 9.49 -8.99 -16.01
CA ILE A 41 10.90 -8.61 -15.78
C ILE A 41 11.18 -7.22 -16.35
N ARG A 42 10.69 -6.93 -17.55
CA ARG A 42 10.88 -5.62 -18.19
C ARG A 42 10.13 -4.53 -17.44
N HIS A 43 8.86 -4.78 -17.08
CA HIS A 43 8.05 -3.86 -16.29
C HIS A 43 8.68 -3.60 -14.91
N TRP A 44 9.15 -4.66 -14.22
CA TRP A 44 9.85 -4.52 -12.95
C TRP A 44 11.15 -3.73 -13.10
N ALA A 45 12.01 -4.03 -14.09
CA ALA A 45 13.25 -3.30 -14.35
C ALA A 45 12.97 -1.80 -14.63
N PHE A 46 11.95 -1.50 -15.44
CA PHE A 46 11.49 -0.14 -15.69
C PHE A 46 11.03 0.54 -14.40
N SER A 47 10.25 -0.15 -13.58
CA SER A 47 9.72 0.39 -12.31
C SER A 47 10.82 0.79 -11.32
N LEU A 48 12.00 0.15 -11.35
CA LEU A 48 13.13 0.50 -10.50
C LEU A 48 13.62 1.94 -10.74
N THR A 49 13.44 2.47 -11.95
CA THR A 49 13.79 3.86 -12.29
C THR A 49 12.82 4.88 -11.70
N LYS A 50 11.64 4.45 -11.25
CA LYS A 50 10.59 5.27 -10.64
C LYS A 50 10.52 5.12 -9.11
N ALA A 51 11.51 4.49 -8.49
CA ALA A 51 11.58 4.29 -7.05
C ALA A 51 11.43 5.63 -6.29
N HIS A 52 10.50 5.69 -5.32
CA HIS A 52 10.13 6.89 -4.55
C HIS A 52 9.51 8.06 -5.35
N ASP A 53 9.09 7.84 -6.58
CA ASP A 53 8.28 8.77 -7.36
C ASP A 53 6.84 8.29 -7.39
N SER A 54 6.01 8.72 -6.42
CA SER A 54 4.61 8.29 -6.31
C SER A 54 3.77 8.66 -7.54
N ILE A 55 4.11 9.76 -8.21
CA ILE A 55 3.45 10.17 -9.47
C ILE A 55 3.93 9.29 -10.63
N GLY A 56 5.22 9.03 -10.72
CA GLY A 56 5.78 8.12 -11.73
C GLY A 56 5.24 6.69 -11.60
N ILE A 57 4.96 6.25 -10.36
CA ILE A 57 4.40 4.93 -10.11
C ILE A 57 2.91 4.86 -10.44
N SER A 58 2.15 5.92 -10.24
CA SER A 58 0.74 5.97 -10.67
C SER A 58 0.58 5.76 -12.18
N LYS A 59 1.58 6.18 -12.97
CA LYS A 59 1.66 5.92 -14.42
C LYS A 59 1.94 4.46 -14.78
N LEU A 60 2.56 3.68 -13.86
CA LEU A 60 2.77 2.24 -14.05
C LEU A 60 1.47 1.44 -13.89
N ASP A 61 0.41 2.07 -13.40
CA ASP A 61 -0.88 1.46 -13.08
C ASP A 61 -0.76 0.19 -12.23
N VAL A 62 0.07 0.24 -11.21
CA VAL A 62 0.28 -0.85 -10.23
C VAL A 62 0.43 -0.30 -8.81
N PRO A 63 -0.12 -0.98 -7.79
CA PRO A 63 0.18 -0.73 -6.39
C PRO A 63 1.57 -1.28 -6.01
N TRP A 64 2.05 -0.95 -4.82
CA TRP A 64 3.32 -1.47 -4.28
C TRP A 64 3.21 -2.85 -3.64
N TRP A 65 2.38 -3.71 -4.19
CA TRP A 65 2.22 -5.09 -3.76
C TRP A 65 3.06 -6.03 -4.65
N THR A 66 3.23 -7.28 -4.23
CA THR A 66 3.85 -8.26 -5.12
C THR A 66 3.00 -8.46 -6.38
N TYR A 67 3.65 -8.63 -7.53
CA TYR A 67 2.93 -8.81 -8.81
C TYR A 67 1.88 -9.91 -8.78
N LYS A 68 2.18 -11.03 -8.08
CA LYS A 68 1.21 -12.11 -7.93
C LYS A 68 -0.02 -11.69 -7.12
N ALA A 69 0.18 -10.90 -6.06
CA ALA A 69 -0.95 -10.37 -5.29
C ALA A 69 -1.77 -9.37 -6.12
N ILE A 70 -1.11 -8.54 -6.94
CA ILE A 70 -1.81 -7.63 -7.87
C ILE A 70 -2.72 -8.42 -8.82
N ASP A 71 -2.20 -9.51 -9.43
CA ASP A 71 -2.97 -10.34 -10.35
C ASP A 71 -4.18 -11.00 -9.68
N GLU A 72 -4.00 -11.51 -8.47
CA GLU A 72 -5.08 -12.13 -7.69
C GLU A 72 -6.17 -11.10 -7.32
N VAL A 73 -5.77 -9.91 -6.88
CA VAL A 73 -6.73 -8.84 -6.55
C VAL A 73 -7.45 -8.37 -7.81
N GLU A 74 -6.76 -8.22 -8.93
CA GLU A 74 -7.36 -7.81 -10.20
C GLU A 74 -8.34 -8.86 -10.72
N ALA A 75 -7.98 -10.15 -10.65
CA ALA A 75 -8.88 -11.24 -11.00
C ALA A 75 -10.11 -11.30 -10.06
N TRP A 76 -9.91 -10.96 -8.77
CA TRP A 76 -11.01 -10.89 -7.79
C TRP A 76 -11.94 -9.69 -8.07
N LEU A 77 -11.40 -8.53 -8.49
CA LEU A 77 -12.16 -7.34 -8.85
C LEU A 77 -12.93 -7.51 -10.16
N ALA A 78 -12.35 -8.18 -11.17
CA ALA A 78 -12.88 -8.23 -12.54
C ALA A 78 -14.36 -8.62 -12.69
N PRO A 79 -14.93 -9.61 -11.94
CA PRO A 79 -16.33 -9.95 -12.02
C PRO A 79 -17.26 -9.07 -11.17
N ARG A 80 -16.74 -8.05 -10.47
CA ARG A 80 -17.47 -7.25 -9.49
C ARG A 80 -17.61 -5.80 -9.95
N ASN A 81 -18.81 -5.22 -9.85
CA ASN A 81 -19.09 -3.86 -10.33
C ASN A 81 -19.20 -2.84 -9.19
N ASP A 82 -19.71 -3.24 -8.01
CA ASP A 82 -20.05 -2.35 -6.90
C ASP A 82 -19.12 -2.54 -5.70
N VAL A 83 -17.81 -2.65 -5.99
CA VAL A 83 -16.80 -2.87 -4.94
C VAL A 83 -16.61 -1.63 -4.12
N ARG A 84 -16.76 -1.78 -2.80
CA ARG A 84 -16.48 -0.77 -1.80
C ARG A 84 -15.15 -1.09 -1.10
N VAL A 85 -14.22 -0.16 -1.14
CA VAL A 85 -12.86 -0.34 -0.62
C VAL A 85 -12.59 0.58 0.56
N PHE A 86 -11.92 0.05 1.60
CA PHE A 86 -11.26 0.85 2.62
C PHE A 86 -9.75 0.61 2.60
N GLU A 87 -8.94 1.66 2.79
CA GLU A 87 -7.49 1.57 2.75
C GLU A 87 -6.83 2.35 3.88
N TRP A 88 -5.97 1.69 4.65
CA TRP A 88 -5.00 2.35 5.53
C TRP A 88 -3.66 2.52 4.82
N GLY A 89 -3.24 3.77 4.63
CA GLY A 89 -2.02 4.14 3.91
C GLY A 89 -2.26 4.38 2.44
N SER A 90 -2.35 5.65 2.07
CA SER A 90 -2.59 6.06 0.69
C SER A 90 -1.34 5.95 -0.20
N GLY A 91 -1.56 5.96 -1.52
CA GLY A 91 -0.48 5.96 -2.49
C GLY A 91 -0.90 5.54 -3.90
N ALA A 92 0.00 4.86 -4.60
CA ALA A 92 -0.29 4.31 -5.91
C ALA A 92 -1.45 3.29 -5.88
N SER A 93 -1.63 2.59 -4.76
CA SER A 93 -2.77 1.69 -4.55
C SER A 93 -4.11 2.42 -4.54
N THR A 94 -4.19 3.58 -3.89
CA THR A 94 -5.39 4.43 -3.89
C THR A 94 -5.82 4.79 -5.31
N ILE A 95 -4.88 5.28 -6.12
CA ILE A 95 -5.12 5.67 -7.51
C ILE A 95 -5.49 4.46 -8.38
N TRP A 96 -4.83 3.33 -8.15
CA TRP A 96 -5.10 2.08 -8.85
C TRP A 96 -6.49 1.51 -8.52
N LEU A 97 -6.88 1.55 -7.25
CA LEU A 97 -8.20 1.12 -6.77
C LEU A 97 -9.31 2.06 -7.26
N ALA A 98 -9.07 3.36 -7.28
CA ALA A 98 -10.02 4.36 -7.78
C ALA A 98 -10.42 4.13 -9.25
N LYS A 99 -9.58 3.47 -10.05
CA LYS A 99 -9.90 3.08 -11.43
C LYS A 99 -10.74 1.80 -11.55
N ARG A 100 -10.88 1.03 -10.44
CA ARG A 100 -11.38 -0.35 -10.46
C ARG A 100 -12.52 -0.62 -9.50
N ALA A 101 -12.75 0.26 -8.53
CA ALA A 101 -13.78 0.12 -7.51
C ALA A 101 -14.85 1.20 -7.64
N ALA A 102 -16.04 0.92 -7.14
CA ALA A 102 -17.16 1.87 -7.14
C ALA A 102 -17.00 2.95 -6.05
N GLU A 103 -16.37 2.61 -4.93
CA GLU A 103 -16.06 3.53 -3.83
C GLU A 103 -14.70 3.18 -3.22
N VAL A 104 -13.86 4.20 -3.01
CA VAL A 104 -12.58 4.06 -2.29
C VAL A 104 -12.53 5.08 -1.15
N ARG A 105 -12.39 4.59 0.07
CA ARG A 105 -12.18 5.39 1.28
C ARG A 105 -10.80 5.08 1.83
N SER A 106 -9.89 6.04 1.75
CA SER A 106 -8.51 5.87 2.24
C SER A 106 -8.23 6.78 3.41
N VAL A 107 -7.35 6.35 4.32
CA VAL A 107 -6.85 7.18 5.41
C VAL A 107 -5.33 7.22 5.40
N GLU A 108 -4.76 8.42 5.50
CA GLU A 108 -3.31 8.65 5.51
C GLU A 108 -2.91 9.37 6.81
N HIS A 109 -1.79 8.92 7.40
CA HIS A 109 -1.27 9.46 8.66
C HIS A 109 -0.29 10.63 8.47
N HIS A 110 0.22 10.86 7.26
CA HIS A 110 1.21 11.90 6.95
C HIS A 110 0.58 12.97 6.07
N ALA A 111 0.29 14.15 6.65
CA ALA A 111 -0.46 15.20 5.98
C ALA A 111 0.14 15.65 4.64
N GLY A 112 1.47 15.81 4.56
CA GLY A 112 2.11 16.25 3.31
C GLY A 112 1.97 15.21 2.19
N PHE A 113 2.08 13.92 2.51
CA PHE A 113 1.89 12.85 1.55
C PHE A 113 0.42 12.69 1.16
N GLY A 114 -0.49 12.74 2.14
CA GLY A 114 -1.93 12.68 1.89
C GLY A 114 -2.41 13.76 0.94
N ARG A 115 -1.99 15.03 1.15
CA ARG A 115 -2.35 16.14 0.24
C ARG A 115 -1.86 15.89 -1.20
N MET A 116 -0.66 15.37 -1.38
CA MET A 116 -0.12 15.04 -2.71
C MET A 116 -0.99 13.96 -3.41
N ILE A 117 -1.48 12.97 -2.68
CA ILE A 117 -2.39 11.95 -3.25
C ILE A 117 -3.79 12.52 -3.50
N GLN A 118 -4.32 13.37 -2.60
CA GLN A 118 -5.60 14.06 -2.82
C GLN A 118 -5.60 14.87 -4.13
N GLU A 119 -4.49 15.53 -4.46
CA GLU A 119 -4.32 16.25 -5.74
C GLU A 119 -4.45 15.31 -6.95
N GLN A 120 -4.02 14.06 -6.83
CA GLN A 120 -4.13 13.04 -7.89
C GLN A 120 -5.56 12.46 -8.01
N LEU A 121 -6.38 12.61 -6.98
CA LEU A 121 -7.77 12.18 -6.96
C LEU A 121 -8.77 13.25 -7.44
N VAL A 122 -8.29 14.45 -7.77
CA VAL A 122 -9.14 15.53 -8.32
C VAL A 122 -9.85 15.02 -9.57
N GLY A 123 -11.18 15.15 -9.58
CA GLY A 123 -12.02 14.62 -10.67
C GLY A 123 -12.46 13.16 -10.50
N THR A 124 -12.12 12.52 -9.38
CA THR A 124 -12.52 11.15 -9.03
C THR A 124 -13.42 11.17 -7.79
N PRO A 125 -14.71 11.55 -7.90
CA PRO A 125 -15.57 11.82 -6.74
C PRO A 125 -15.93 10.59 -5.89
N HIS A 126 -15.70 9.39 -6.40
CA HIS A 126 -15.93 8.13 -5.68
C HIS A 126 -14.68 7.65 -4.90
N ALA A 127 -13.58 8.40 -4.94
CA ALA A 127 -12.39 8.13 -4.16
C ALA A 127 -12.09 9.31 -3.22
N GLU A 128 -12.18 9.06 -1.93
CA GLU A 128 -11.93 10.05 -0.89
C GLU A 128 -10.74 9.61 -0.01
N LEU A 129 -9.91 10.58 0.36
CA LEU A 129 -8.76 10.38 1.23
C LEU A 129 -8.83 11.32 2.42
N ASP A 130 -8.95 10.75 3.61
CA ASP A 130 -8.88 11.47 4.87
C ASP A 130 -7.46 11.50 5.43
N ILE A 131 -7.07 12.64 6.01
CA ILE A 131 -5.77 12.79 6.67
C ILE A 131 -6.00 12.75 8.17
N VAL A 132 -5.52 11.68 8.82
CA VAL A 132 -5.63 11.46 10.27
C VAL A 132 -4.23 11.28 10.86
N GLU A 133 -3.63 12.39 11.27
CA GLU A 133 -2.29 12.38 11.87
C GLU A 133 -2.31 11.75 13.27
N PRO A 134 -1.27 10.97 13.65
CA PRO A 134 -1.16 10.43 14.99
C PRO A 134 -0.89 11.54 16.02
N GLU A 135 -1.38 11.36 17.22
CA GLU A 135 -1.24 12.32 18.32
C GLU A 135 0.03 12.04 19.15
N PRO A 136 0.79 13.06 19.57
CA PRO A 136 1.86 12.86 20.55
C PRO A 136 1.33 12.27 21.86
N SER A 137 2.01 11.24 22.38
CA SER A 137 1.60 10.57 23.62
C SER A 137 2.79 9.92 24.33
N ASP A 138 2.90 10.13 25.63
CA ASP A 138 3.88 9.43 26.49
C ASP A 138 3.49 7.96 26.73
N ALA A 139 2.20 7.63 26.56
CA ALA A 139 1.66 6.28 26.73
C ALA A 139 0.67 5.94 25.61
N PRO A 140 1.15 5.75 24.35
CA PRO A 140 0.27 5.50 23.21
C PRO A 140 -0.51 4.20 23.40
N LYS A 141 -1.83 4.25 23.19
CA LYS A 141 -2.70 3.06 23.22
C LYS A 141 -2.40 2.17 22.02
N ILE A 142 -2.21 2.78 20.85
CA ILE A 142 -1.81 2.09 19.62
C ILE A 142 -0.57 2.78 19.06
N GLY A 143 0.58 2.16 19.25
CA GLY A 143 1.86 2.66 18.74
C GLY A 143 2.19 2.12 17.35
N SER A 144 3.26 2.67 16.76
CA SER A 144 3.87 2.15 15.54
C SER A 144 5.32 1.75 15.79
N ALA A 145 5.68 0.52 15.41
CA ALA A 145 7.07 0.04 15.50
C ALA A 145 7.97 0.56 14.36
N LYS A 146 7.51 1.56 13.59
CA LYS A 146 8.32 2.22 12.56
C LYS A 146 9.25 3.24 13.24
N GLU A 147 10.53 3.23 12.85
CA GLU A 147 11.49 4.24 13.30
C GLU A 147 10.96 5.67 13.05
N GLY A 148 11.16 6.56 14.02
CA GLY A 148 10.66 7.93 13.98
C GLY A 148 9.18 8.11 14.38
N HIS A 149 8.49 7.04 14.79
CA HIS A 149 7.08 7.09 15.22
C HIS A 149 6.89 6.69 16.69
N GLY A 150 7.98 6.64 17.48
CA GLY A 150 7.90 6.48 18.93
C GLY A 150 7.22 7.70 19.59
N GLY A 151 6.41 7.50 20.63
CA GLY A 151 5.67 8.57 21.29
C GLY A 151 4.49 9.13 20.49
N LEU A 152 3.99 8.38 19.50
CA LEU A 152 2.81 8.74 18.71
C LEU A 152 1.71 7.70 18.88
N ASP A 153 0.49 8.15 19.14
CA ASP A 153 -0.71 7.34 19.23
C ASP A 153 -1.50 7.35 17.92
N PHE A 154 -1.71 6.16 17.36
CA PHE A 154 -2.43 5.94 16.11
C PHE A 154 -3.88 5.51 16.31
N THR A 155 -4.44 5.65 17.49
CA THR A 155 -5.80 5.16 17.82
C THR A 155 -6.83 5.73 16.85
N ARG A 156 -6.87 7.04 16.64
CA ARG A 156 -7.82 7.67 15.71
C ARG A 156 -7.62 7.18 14.26
N TYR A 157 -6.35 7.06 13.82
CA TYR A 157 -6.01 6.55 12.50
C TYR A 157 -6.50 5.11 12.30
N VAL A 158 -6.31 4.24 13.28
CA VAL A 158 -6.73 2.83 13.20
C VAL A 158 -8.25 2.70 13.18
N PHE A 159 -8.96 3.43 14.05
CA PHE A 159 -10.42 3.35 14.15
C PHE A 159 -11.17 4.31 13.23
N HIS A 160 -10.48 4.96 12.30
CA HIS A 160 -11.14 5.80 11.29
C HIS A 160 -12.12 5.00 10.40
N ILE A 161 -11.90 3.70 10.24
CA ILE A 161 -12.85 2.80 9.55
C ILE A 161 -14.24 2.79 10.22
N ASP A 162 -14.31 2.92 11.55
CA ASP A 162 -15.59 3.00 12.29
C ASP A 162 -16.33 4.32 11.98
N GLU A 163 -15.57 5.42 11.80
CA GLU A 163 -16.13 6.74 11.44
C GLU A 163 -16.69 6.72 10.01
N VAL A 164 -16.00 6.08 9.05
CA VAL A 164 -16.47 5.88 7.69
C VAL A 164 -17.67 4.94 7.68
N GLY A 165 -17.64 3.90 8.49
CA GLY A 165 -18.74 2.97 8.74
C GLY A 165 -19.08 2.03 7.57
N GLY A 166 -19.95 1.07 7.87
CA GLY A 166 -20.43 0.08 6.91
C GLY A 166 -19.47 -1.08 6.69
N MET A 167 -19.76 -1.87 5.66
CA MET A 167 -19.01 -3.07 5.29
C MET A 167 -18.27 -2.84 3.97
N PHE A 168 -17.09 -3.42 3.85
CA PHE A 168 -16.23 -3.30 2.68
C PHE A 168 -16.02 -4.65 2.00
N ASP A 169 -15.94 -4.63 0.68
CA ASP A 169 -15.62 -5.80 -0.14
C ASP A 169 -14.12 -6.07 -0.13
N LEU A 170 -13.32 -4.99 -0.13
CA LEU A 170 -11.88 -5.04 -0.09
C LEU A 170 -11.34 -4.07 0.96
N ILE A 171 -10.44 -4.55 1.82
CA ILE A 171 -9.74 -3.70 2.78
C ILE A 171 -8.24 -3.81 2.54
N VAL A 172 -7.54 -2.67 2.51
CA VAL A 172 -6.08 -2.61 2.33
C VAL A 172 -5.41 -2.17 3.63
N VAL A 173 -4.42 -2.95 4.07
CA VAL A 173 -3.60 -2.68 5.26
C VAL A 173 -2.15 -2.45 4.82
N ASP A 174 -1.84 -1.21 4.42
CA ASP A 174 -0.50 -0.82 3.93
C ASP A 174 0.11 0.41 4.63
N GLY A 175 -0.55 0.96 5.64
CA GLY A 175 -0.12 2.15 6.37
C GLY A 175 0.75 1.87 7.61
N ARG A 176 0.35 2.45 8.75
CA ARG A 176 0.99 2.30 10.06
C ARG A 176 0.10 1.48 11.00
N ALA A 177 0.67 1.07 12.15
CA ALA A 177 -0.04 0.27 13.15
C ALA A 177 -0.81 -0.93 12.57
N ARG A 178 -0.26 -1.58 11.54
CA ARG A 178 -0.95 -2.57 10.69
C ARG A 178 -1.54 -3.76 11.46
N GLU A 179 -0.93 -4.13 12.60
CA GLU A 179 -1.47 -5.19 13.47
C GLU A 179 -2.84 -4.79 14.03
N ALA A 180 -2.95 -3.55 14.51
CA ALA A 180 -4.21 -3.01 15.02
C ALA A 180 -5.22 -2.78 13.88
N CYS A 181 -4.76 -2.29 12.71
CA CYS A 181 -5.59 -2.14 11.51
C CYS A 181 -6.21 -3.48 11.07
N LEU A 182 -5.44 -4.58 11.11
CA LEU A 182 -6.00 -5.91 10.81
C LEU A 182 -7.15 -6.26 11.76
N THR A 183 -6.97 -6.01 13.07
CA THR A 183 -8.03 -6.29 14.06
C THR A 183 -9.25 -5.40 13.81
N ALA A 184 -9.07 -4.12 13.54
CA ALA A 184 -10.14 -3.18 13.23
C ALA A 184 -10.86 -3.49 11.91
N ALA A 185 -10.17 -4.11 10.94
CA ALA A 185 -10.73 -4.48 9.65
C ALA A 185 -11.80 -5.58 9.75
N LEU A 186 -11.64 -6.56 10.67
CA LEU A 186 -12.44 -7.77 10.67
C LEU A 186 -13.96 -7.53 10.83
N PRO A 187 -14.44 -6.63 11.70
CA PRO A 187 -15.87 -6.33 11.81
C PRO A 187 -16.47 -5.65 10.58
N HIS A 188 -15.63 -5.04 9.75
CA HIS A 188 -16.03 -4.28 8.57
C HIS A 188 -15.83 -5.04 7.26
N LEU A 189 -15.28 -6.26 7.29
CA LEU A 189 -15.10 -7.07 6.10
C LEU A 189 -16.37 -7.85 5.77
N LYS A 190 -16.88 -7.74 4.55
CA LYS A 190 -17.98 -8.59 4.07
C LYS A 190 -17.59 -10.08 4.10
N PRO A 191 -18.53 -11.02 4.24
CA PRO A 191 -18.25 -12.46 4.31
C PRO A 191 -17.41 -13.01 3.14
N ASP A 192 -17.62 -12.49 1.94
CA ASP A 192 -16.90 -12.84 0.70
C ASP A 192 -15.82 -11.81 0.32
N GLY A 193 -15.55 -10.89 1.24
CA GLY A 193 -14.54 -9.84 1.09
C GLY A 193 -13.12 -10.36 1.29
N ILE A 194 -12.16 -9.52 0.90
CA ILE A 194 -10.73 -9.80 1.07
C ILE A 194 -10.01 -8.65 1.76
N ILE A 195 -8.96 -8.97 2.53
CA ILE A 195 -8.00 -8.00 3.04
C ILE A 195 -6.67 -8.20 2.30
N VAL A 196 -6.15 -7.13 1.71
CA VAL A 196 -4.77 -7.08 1.20
C VAL A 196 -3.87 -6.53 2.30
N PHE A 197 -2.94 -7.36 2.79
CA PHE A 197 -2.03 -6.97 3.85
C PHE A 197 -0.59 -7.01 3.31
N ASP A 198 0.04 -5.85 3.22
CA ASP A 198 1.39 -5.78 2.66
C ASP A 198 2.51 -5.94 3.70
N ASN A 199 3.69 -6.37 3.24
CA ASN A 199 4.91 -6.65 4.00
C ASN A 199 4.77 -7.75 5.09
N THR A 200 3.94 -8.74 4.86
CA THR A 200 3.63 -9.79 5.83
C THR A 200 4.79 -10.72 6.16
N MET A 201 5.98 -10.58 5.56
CA MET A 201 7.21 -11.24 6.02
C MET A 201 7.64 -10.82 7.44
N ARG A 202 7.16 -9.71 7.97
CA ARG A 202 7.54 -9.22 9.30
C ARG A 202 6.92 -10.09 10.39
N ARG A 203 7.73 -10.57 11.33
CA ARG A 203 7.29 -11.49 12.41
C ARG A 203 6.08 -10.98 13.20
N ARG A 204 5.98 -9.66 13.43
CA ARG A 204 4.84 -9.07 14.14
C ARG A 204 3.54 -9.23 13.36
N TYR A 205 3.56 -9.01 12.03
CA TYR A 205 2.38 -9.18 11.18
C TYR A 205 1.96 -10.64 11.07
N GLN A 206 2.93 -11.56 10.93
CA GLN A 206 2.66 -13.01 10.98
C GLN A 206 1.99 -13.44 12.30
N ARG A 207 2.41 -12.86 13.44
CA ARG A 207 1.77 -13.14 14.73
C ARG A 207 0.33 -12.62 14.77
N ALA A 208 0.08 -11.40 14.28
CA ALA A 208 -1.26 -10.83 14.23
C ALA A 208 -2.19 -11.67 13.34
N ILE A 209 -1.74 -12.08 12.15
CA ILE A 209 -2.52 -12.93 11.23
C ILE A 209 -2.85 -14.28 11.87
N LYS A 210 -1.87 -14.93 12.52
CA LYS A 210 -2.08 -16.23 13.20
C LYS A 210 -3.05 -16.15 14.38
N ALA A 211 -3.13 -15.00 15.05
CA ALA A 211 -4.03 -14.80 16.17
C ALA A 211 -5.47 -14.46 15.73
N ALA A 212 -5.66 -14.01 14.49
CA ALA A 212 -6.95 -13.62 13.97
C ALA A 212 -7.74 -14.84 13.42
N PRO A 213 -9.09 -14.80 13.41
CA PRO A 213 -9.94 -15.86 12.87
C PRO A 213 -10.02 -15.77 11.33
N VAL A 214 -8.88 -15.88 10.66
CA VAL A 214 -8.74 -15.66 9.21
C VAL A 214 -7.98 -16.78 8.51
N VAL A 215 -8.09 -16.81 7.18
CA VAL A 215 -7.28 -17.64 6.29
C VAL A 215 -6.35 -16.75 5.49
N GLU A 216 -5.06 -17.07 5.44
CA GLU A 216 -4.03 -16.32 4.73
C GLU A 216 -3.59 -17.07 3.46
N ARG A 217 -3.52 -16.35 2.33
CA ARG A 217 -2.81 -16.74 1.11
C ARG A 217 -1.65 -15.76 0.90
N ALA A 218 -0.42 -16.21 1.13
CA ALA A 218 0.77 -15.38 1.07
C ALA A 218 1.44 -15.44 -0.30
N PHE A 219 1.75 -14.28 -0.88
CA PHE A 219 2.40 -14.12 -2.18
C PHE A 219 3.76 -13.45 -1.99
N ARG A 220 4.82 -14.25 -2.05
CA ARG A 220 6.20 -13.75 -1.98
C ARG A 220 6.76 -13.61 -3.39
N GLY A 221 7.38 -12.46 -3.69
CA GLY A 221 7.96 -12.25 -5.00
C GLY A 221 8.41 -10.82 -5.28
N MET A 222 8.60 -10.52 -6.55
CA MET A 222 8.93 -9.18 -7.02
C MET A 222 7.77 -8.20 -6.77
N THR A 223 8.16 -6.98 -6.46
CA THR A 223 7.27 -5.83 -6.26
C THR A 223 7.78 -4.68 -7.12
N PRO A 224 6.90 -3.88 -7.71
CA PRO A 224 7.32 -2.66 -8.40
C PRO A 224 8.26 -1.82 -7.54
N THR A 225 9.29 -1.22 -8.15
CA THR A 225 10.26 -0.31 -7.55
C THR A 225 11.21 -0.87 -6.48
N LEU A 226 11.09 -2.14 -6.09
CA LEU A 226 11.96 -2.77 -5.10
C LEU A 226 12.89 -3.81 -5.75
N PRO A 227 14.22 -3.76 -5.50
CA PRO A 227 15.19 -4.70 -6.06
C PRO A 227 15.28 -6.03 -5.29
N TYR A 228 14.41 -6.23 -4.31
CA TYR A 228 14.37 -7.43 -3.48
C TYR A 228 12.93 -7.92 -3.29
N PRO A 229 12.74 -9.23 -3.08
CA PRO A 229 11.41 -9.79 -2.90
C PRO A 229 10.81 -9.35 -1.56
N VAL A 230 9.50 -9.09 -1.59
CA VAL A 230 8.67 -8.88 -0.39
C VAL A 230 7.51 -9.89 -0.38
N GLN A 231 6.60 -9.74 0.56
CA GLN A 231 5.42 -10.58 0.65
C GLN A 231 4.19 -9.71 0.91
N THR A 232 3.18 -9.90 0.08
CA THR A 232 1.83 -9.38 0.26
C THR A 232 0.90 -10.56 0.49
N SER A 233 0.00 -10.48 1.45
CA SER A 233 -0.96 -11.54 1.74
C SER A 233 -2.38 -11.09 1.41
N ILE A 234 -3.17 -12.01 0.89
CA ILE A 234 -4.63 -11.88 0.75
C ILE A 234 -5.25 -12.73 1.85
N ILE A 235 -6.12 -12.11 2.62
CA ILE A 235 -6.72 -12.65 3.84
C ILE A 235 -8.24 -12.67 3.67
N THR A 236 -8.89 -13.74 4.09
CA THR A 236 -10.35 -13.90 4.14
C THR A 236 -10.79 -14.30 5.54
N LEU A 237 -12.05 -14.09 5.89
CA LEU A 237 -12.65 -14.66 7.08
C LEU A 237 -12.67 -16.18 7.00
N ARG A 238 -12.65 -16.85 8.18
CA ARG A 238 -12.81 -18.32 8.26
C ARG A 238 -14.27 -18.72 8.10
#